data_2729f92dc6dcb7a408b82f5e0961ea55
#
_entry.id   2729f92dc6dcb7a408b82f5e0961ea55
#
_cell.length_a   1.000
_cell.length_b   1.000
_cell.length_c   1.000
_cell.angle_alpha   90.00
_cell.angle_beta   90.00
_cell.angle_gamma   90.00
#
_symmetry.space_group_name_H-M   'P 1'
#
loop_
_entity.id
_entity.type
_entity.pdbx_description
1 polymer ?
#
loop_
_entity_poly.entity_id
_entity_poly.type
_entity_poly.pdbx_seq_one_letter_code
_entity_poly.pdbx_strand_id
1 'polypeptide(L)'
;MRFDRCRALFGKDFEKIKEAKIVLLGVGGVGSFCLDCLYRSGVHKITIVDFDTYDITNQNRQIGSEFVGEKKIEVLKRLYPEIETIEAKIDKEWIEKFNFDDYDIVLDAIDDIKAKIALAKKVSPKLISSTGSARKCDPTKIEVASIWKTYGDPFAKKIRYELKKDGFSGDFLAIFSPESPKCKDMGSFVGVTGAFGLTLCSEAIKKILSK
;
A
#
# COMPACT_ATOMS: atom_id res chain seq x y z
N MET A 1 15.16 24.25 0.46
CA MET A 1 15.31 22.96 1.18
C MET A 1 14.45 21.87 0.53
N ARG A 2 14.74 20.58 0.77
CA ARG A 2 14.09 19.43 0.08
C ARG A 2 12.55 19.47 0.11
N PHE A 3 11.94 19.91 1.20
CA PHE A 3 10.49 19.86 1.42
C PHE A 3 9.77 21.22 1.39
N ASP A 4 10.41 22.28 0.86
CA ASP A 4 9.82 23.64 0.87
C ASP A 4 8.46 23.71 0.17
N ARG A 5 8.27 22.97 -0.93
CA ARG A 5 7.00 22.91 -1.65
C ARG A 5 5.91 22.16 -0.87
N CYS A 6 6.29 21.10 -0.13
CA CYS A 6 5.36 20.40 0.77
C CYS A 6 4.97 21.31 1.94
N ARG A 7 5.91 22.03 2.53
CA ARG A 7 5.63 23.02 3.58
C ARG A 7 4.70 24.14 3.10
N ALA A 8 4.91 24.63 1.88
CA ALA A 8 4.03 25.63 1.31
C ALA A 8 2.60 25.11 1.09
N LEU A 9 2.46 23.84 0.70
CA LEU A 9 1.15 23.21 0.46
C LEU A 9 0.41 22.88 1.75
N PHE A 10 1.10 22.26 2.72
CA PHE A 10 0.48 21.73 3.95
C PHE A 10 0.54 22.69 5.14
N GLY A 11 1.32 23.77 5.03
CA GLY A 11 1.43 24.76 6.10
C GLY A 11 1.88 24.15 7.43
N LYS A 12 1.14 24.46 8.50
CA LYS A 12 1.40 23.98 9.87
C LYS A 12 1.26 22.45 9.99
N ASP A 13 0.41 21.86 9.18
CA ASP A 13 0.13 20.42 9.23
C ASP A 13 1.26 19.57 8.65
N PHE A 14 2.26 20.19 8.00
CA PHE A 14 3.45 19.46 7.51
C PHE A 14 4.19 18.74 8.65
N GLU A 15 4.24 19.28 9.85
CA GLU A 15 4.89 18.61 10.98
C GLU A 15 4.13 17.34 11.40
N LYS A 16 2.80 17.28 11.25
CA LYS A 16 2.02 16.04 11.46
C LYS A 16 2.46 14.95 10.48
N ILE A 17 2.70 15.32 9.20
CA ILE A 17 3.16 14.40 8.17
C ILE A 17 4.53 13.83 8.52
N LYS A 18 5.47 14.65 8.97
CA LYS A 18 6.81 14.24 9.36
C LYS A 18 6.83 13.27 10.55
N GLU A 19 5.98 13.52 11.53
CA GLU A 19 5.95 12.75 12.77
C GLU A 19 5.15 11.45 12.66
N ALA A 20 4.29 11.32 11.64
CA ALA A 20 3.46 10.15 11.45
C ALA A 20 4.30 8.88 11.26
N LYS A 21 3.95 7.83 12.00
CA LYS A 21 4.55 6.49 11.91
C LYS A 21 3.70 5.61 10.99
N ILE A 22 4.27 5.19 9.87
CA ILE A 22 3.58 4.40 8.86
C ILE A 22 4.26 3.06 8.67
N VAL A 23 3.51 1.97 8.66
CA VAL A 23 3.98 0.67 8.16
C VAL A 23 3.33 0.38 6.80
N LEU A 24 4.16 0.05 5.82
CA LEU A 24 3.76 -0.34 4.46
C LEU A 24 4.07 -1.81 4.24
N LEU A 25 3.03 -2.59 4.02
CA LEU A 25 3.06 -4.03 3.84
C LEU A 25 3.03 -4.38 2.36
N GLY A 26 4.13 -4.96 1.85
CA GLY A 26 4.36 -5.24 0.44
C GLY A 26 4.91 -4.03 -0.32
N VAL A 27 6.05 -4.24 -1.02
CA VAL A 27 6.69 -3.18 -1.84
C VAL A 27 6.83 -3.60 -3.31
N GLY A 28 5.79 -4.25 -3.82
CA GLY A 28 5.64 -4.57 -5.25
C GLY A 28 5.24 -3.36 -6.11
N GLY A 29 4.50 -3.60 -7.19
CA GLY A 29 4.10 -2.57 -8.16
C GLY A 29 3.25 -1.43 -7.59
N VAL A 30 2.49 -1.66 -6.53
CA VAL A 30 1.72 -0.63 -5.80
C VAL A 30 2.56 -0.03 -4.68
N GLY A 31 3.13 -0.90 -3.83
CA GLY A 31 3.81 -0.46 -2.62
C GLY A 31 5.09 0.34 -2.89
N SER A 32 5.86 0.03 -3.94
CA SER A 32 7.08 0.80 -4.25
C SER A 32 6.78 2.25 -4.64
N PHE A 33 5.71 2.50 -5.40
CA PHE A 33 5.24 3.86 -5.72
C PHE A 33 4.63 4.57 -4.51
N CYS A 34 3.94 3.83 -3.64
CA CYS A 34 3.46 4.38 -2.38
C CYS A 34 4.63 4.84 -1.49
N LEU A 35 5.66 4.01 -1.35
CA LEU A 35 6.88 4.35 -0.62
C LEU A 35 7.54 5.62 -1.17
N ASP A 36 7.79 5.68 -2.49
CA ASP A 36 8.40 6.86 -3.12
C ASP A 36 7.59 8.13 -2.84
N CYS A 37 6.26 8.04 -2.97
CA CYS A 37 5.37 9.16 -2.68
C CYS A 37 5.44 9.61 -1.23
N LEU A 38 5.36 8.70 -0.26
CA LEU A 38 5.47 9.01 1.17
C LEU A 38 6.79 9.69 1.50
N TYR A 39 7.90 9.11 1.03
CA TYR A 39 9.25 9.62 1.27
C TYR A 39 9.45 11.02 0.68
N ARG A 40 8.95 11.27 -0.54
CA ARG A 40 8.99 12.59 -1.19
C ARG A 40 8.05 13.59 -0.55
N SER A 41 6.98 13.12 0.10
CA SER A 41 6.03 13.98 0.82
C SER A 41 6.49 14.38 2.23
N GLY A 42 7.64 13.84 2.68
CA GLY A 42 8.25 14.22 3.97
C GLY A 42 7.85 13.35 5.14
N VAL A 43 7.25 12.18 4.91
CA VAL A 43 7.08 11.17 5.98
C VAL A 43 8.46 10.59 6.32
N HIS A 44 8.89 10.71 7.57
CA HIS A 44 10.21 10.28 8.01
C HIS A 44 10.20 8.89 8.66
N LYS A 45 9.10 8.49 9.29
CA LYS A 45 8.99 7.25 10.06
C LYS A 45 8.22 6.19 9.26
N ILE A 46 8.87 5.67 8.22
CA ILE A 46 8.30 4.63 7.35
C ILE A 46 9.01 3.31 7.63
N THR A 47 8.25 2.28 7.97
CA THR A 47 8.70 0.89 8.02
C THR A 47 8.10 0.14 6.83
N ILE A 48 8.93 -0.52 6.04
CA ILE A 48 8.46 -1.41 4.95
C ILE A 48 8.66 -2.87 5.33
N VAL A 49 7.73 -3.72 4.91
CA VAL A 49 7.78 -5.17 5.14
C VAL A 49 7.61 -5.90 3.82
N ASP A 50 8.58 -6.71 3.44
CA ASP A 50 8.55 -7.58 2.25
C ASP A 50 9.59 -8.69 2.42
N PHE A 51 9.44 -9.82 1.72
CA PHE A 51 10.40 -10.93 1.77
C PHE A 51 10.96 -11.30 0.39
N ASP A 52 10.45 -10.67 -0.67
CA ASP A 52 10.79 -11.02 -2.04
C ASP A 52 12.15 -10.48 -2.47
N THR A 53 12.70 -11.11 -3.50
CA THR A 53 13.77 -10.59 -4.35
C THR A 53 13.20 -10.01 -5.65
N TYR A 54 13.95 -9.11 -6.29
CA TYR A 54 13.56 -8.63 -7.62
C TYR A 54 13.77 -9.70 -8.68
N ASP A 55 12.77 -9.82 -9.54
CA ASP A 55 12.79 -10.66 -10.75
C ASP A 55 12.72 -9.76 -11.99
N ILE A 56 13.22 -10.23 -13.12
CA ILE A 56 13.21 -9.50 -14.40
C ILE A 56 11.80 -9.05 -14.80
N THR A 57 10.78 -9.85 -14.46
CA THR A 57 9.37 -9.52 -14.73
C THR A 57 8.81 -8.38 -13.89
N ASN A 58 9.55 -7.92 -12.90
CA ASN A 58 9.15 -6.78 -12.06
C ASN A 58 9.49 -5.43 -12.72
N GLN A 59 10.42 -5.40 -13.68
CA GLN A 59 10.96 -4.18 -14.28
C GLN A 59 9.91 -3.31 -14.97
N ASN A 60 8.81 -3.88 -15.39
CA ASN A 60 7.74 -3.12 -16.03
C ASN A 60 6.90 -2.28 -15.05
N ARG A 61 7.06 -2.47 -13.69
CA ARG A 61 6.15 -1.82 -12.73
C ARG A 61 6.64 -1.65 -11.30
N GLN A 62 7.88 -1.98 -10.96
CA GLN A 62 8.40 -1.83 -9.59
C GLN A 62 9.64 -0.94 -9.56
N ILE A 63 9.70 0.00 -8.62
CA ILE A 63 10.88 0.84 -8.38
C ILE A 63 12.00 -0.02 -7.78
N GLY A 64 13.23 0.13 -8.29
CA GLY A 64 14.40 -0.63 -7.86
C GLY A 64 14.55 -1.98 -8.56
N SER A 65 13.66 -2.34 -9.47
CA SER A 65 13.65 -3.66 -10.15
C SER A 65 14.76 -3.86 -11.18
N GLU A 66 15.57 -2.85 -11.45
CA GLU A 66 16.83 -2.97 -12.20
C GLU A 66 17.86 -3.85 -11.48
N PHE A 67 17.75 -4.00 -10.16
CA PHE A 67 18.63 -4.82 -9.33
C PHE A 67 18.10 -6.26 -9.19
N VAL A 68 17.97 -6.97 -10.31
CA VAL A 68 17.45 -8.35 -10.35
C VAL A 68 18.28 -9.28 -9.46
N GLY A 69 17.60 -10.10 -8.67
CA GLY A 69 18.22 -11.06 -7.73
C GLY A 69 18.53 -10.49 -6.35
N GLU A 70 18.43 -9.17 -6.16
CA GLU A 70 18.60 -8.56 -4.84
C GLU A 70 17.27 -8.48 -4.08
N LYS A 71 17.32 -8.50 -2.74
CA LYS A 71 16.15 -8.35 -1.88
C LYS A 71 15.54 -6.96 -2.04
N LYS A 72 14.23 -6.88 -2.25
CA LYS A 72 13.51 -5.63 -2.45
C LYS A 72 13.76 -4.63 -1.33
N ILE A 73 13.70 -5.09 -0.08
CA ILE A 73 13.90 -4.24 1.11
C ILE A 73 15.32 -3.66 1.18
N GLU A 74 16.35 -4.40 0.76
CA GLU A 74 17.76 -3.93 0.77
C GLU A 74 17.97 -2.86 -0.31
N VAL A 75 17.45 -3.09 -1.51
CA VAL A 75 17.50 -2.10 -2.60
C VAL A 75 16.77 -0.83 -2.21
N LEU A 76 15.56 -0.95 -1.69
CA LEU A 76 14.77 0.21 -1.29
C LEU A 76 15.38 0.96 -0.11
N LYS A 77 16.05 0.26 0.81
CA LYS A 77 16.83 0.92 1.89
C LYS A 77 17.99 1.75 1.34
N ARG A 78 18.66 1.28 0.28
CA ARG A 78 19.72 2.08 -0.39
C ARG A 78 19.15 3.31 -1.10
N LEU A 79 17.98 3.18 -1.76
CA LEU A 79 17.30 4.29 -2.45
C LEU A 79 16.68 5.31 -1.48
N TYR A 80 16.20 4.84 -0.33
CA TYR A 80 15.51 5.62 0.70
C TYR A 80 16.15 5.40 2.09
N PRO A 81 17.32 6.00 2.38
CA PRO A 81 18.13 5.64 3.56
C PRO A 81 17.45 5.83 4.91
N GLU A 82 16.43 6.67 5.00
CA GLU A 82 15.75 7.01 6.26
C GLU A 82 14.67 5.98 6.68
N ILE A 83 14.24 5.07 5.77
CA ILE A 83 13.20 4.08 6.10
C ILE A 83 13.73 2.94 6.99
N GLU A 84 12.84 2.26 7.68
CA GLU A 84 13.10 0.99 8.34
C GLU A 84 12.62 -0.17 7.47
N THR A 85 13.28 -1.33 7.58
CA THR A 85 12.98 -2.50 6.76
C THR A 85 12.84 -3.75 7.62
N ILE A 86 11.83 -4.56 7.32
CA ILE A 86 11.59 -5.86 7.95
C ILE A 86 11.48 -6.91 6.86
N GLU A 87 12.42 -7.89 6.87
CA GLU A 87 12.32 -9.05 6.01
C GLU A 87 11.36 -10.07 6.62
N ALA A 88 10.15 -10.14 6.10
CA ALA A 88 9.16 -11.10 6.58
C ALA A 88 8.12 -11.44 5.50
N LYS A 89 7.71 -12.70 5.47
CA LYS A 89 6.51 -13.10 4.74
C LYS A 89 5.29 -12.65 5.55
N ILE A 90 4.47 -11.83 4.92
CA ILE A 90 3.27 -11.27 5.55
C ILE A 90 2.13 -12.29 5.43
N ASP A 91 2.04 -13.20 6.39
CA ASP A 91 0.96 -14.16 6.51
C ASP A 91 0.17 -13.94 7.82
N LYS A 92 -0.84 -14.78 8.05
CA LYS A 92 -1.69 -14.68 9.23
C LYS A 92 -0.89 -14.76 10.53
N GLU A 93 0.08 -15.68 10.61
CA GLU A 93 0.88 -15.89 11.82
C GLU A 93 1.77 -14.69 12.14
N TRP A 94 2.42 -14.12 11.12
CA TRP A 94 3.21 -12.92 11.27
C TRP A 94 2.34 -11.72 11.69
N ILE A 95 1.16 -11.55 11.06
CA ILE A 95 0.22 -10.47 11.39
C ILE A 95 -0.25 -10.58 12.84
N GLU A 96 -0.53 -11.78 13.34
CA GLU A 96 -0.95 -11.98 14.73
C GLU A 96 0.13 -11.58 15.75
N LYS A 97 1.41 -11.80 15.42
CA LYS A 97 2.56 -11.53 16.30
C LYS A 97 3.07 -10.09 16.21
N PHE A 98 2.89 -9.45 15.06
CA PHE A 98 3.43 -8.10 14.83
C PHE A 98 2.67 -7.04 15.62
N ASN A 99 3.43 -6.14 16.27
CA ASN A 99 2.86 -5.02 17.01
C ASN A 99 2.55 -3.84 16.07
N PHE A 100 1.28 -3.68 15.73
CA PHE A 100 0.82 -2.55 14.92
C PHE A 100 0.52 -1.30 15.76
N ASP A 101 0.52 -1.36 17.08
CA ASP A 101 0.10 -0.24 17.93
C ASP A 101 1.05 0.95 17.87
N ASP A 102 2.31 0.70 17.53
CA ASP A 102 3.34 1.71 17.34
C ASP A 102 3.15 2.58 16.08
N TYR A 103 2.21 2.21 15.20
CA TYR A 103 1.98 2.88 13.93
C TYR A 103 0.64 3.63 13.91
N ASP A 104 0.67 4.83 13.34
CA ASP A 104 -0.53 5.64 13.11
C ASP A 104 -1.40 5.13 11.98
N ILE A 105 -0.75 4.59 10.94
CA ILE A 105 -1.39 4.09 9.71
C ILE A 105 -0.72 2.80 9.28
N VAL A 106 -1.55 1.87 8.84
CA VAL A 106 -1.13 0.60 8.21
C VAL A 106 -1.56 0.64 6.75
N LEU A 107 -0.60 0.55 5.83
CA LEU A 107 -0.83 0.53 4.39
C LEU A 107 -0.63 -0.89 3.86
N ASP A 108 -1.65 -1.39 3.19
CA ASP A 108 -1.68 -2.74 2.66
C ASP A 108 -1.60 -2.74 1.12
N ALA A 109 -0.45 -3.16 0.60
CA ALA A 109 -0.19 -3.36 -0.82
C ALA A 109 0.20 -4.83 -1.15
N ILE A 110 -0.17 -5.79 -0.27
CA ILE A 110 0.02 -7.22 -0.49
C ILE A 110 -1.04 -7.78 -1.45
N ASP A 111 -0.80 -8.96 -2.00
CA ASP A 111 -1.72 -9.62 -2.94
C ASP A 111 -2.40 -10.88 -2.37
N ASP A 112 -1.96 -11.36 -1.20
CA ASP A 112 -2.57 -12.51 -0.52
C ASP A 112 -3.87 -12.15 0.21
N ILE A 113 -4.98 -12.77 -0.20
CA ILE A 113 -6.31 -12.50 0.38
C ILE A 113 -6.40 -12.93 1.84
N LYS A 114 -5.76 -14.04 2.23
CA LYS A 114 -5.84 -14.53 3.62
C LYS A 114 -5.13 -13.57 4.57
N ALA A 115 -3.97 -13.06 4.15
CA ALA A 115 -3.25 -12.05 4.90
C ALA A 115 -4.06 -10.74 5.00
N LYS A 116 -4.69 -10.28 3.91
CA LYS A 116 -5.57 -9.09 3.93
C LYS A 116 -6.73 -9.24 4.91
N ILE A 117 -7.35 -10.41 4.98
CA ILE A 117 -8.45 -10.67 5.92
C ILE A 117 -7.94 -10.63 7.37
N ALA A 118 -6.82 -11.29 7.66
CA ALA A 118 -6.21 -11.25 8.99
C ALA A 118 -5.84 -9.81 9.41
N LEU A 119 -5.26 -9.05 8.49
CA LEU A 119 -4.89 -7.66 8.69
C LEU A 119 -6.10 -6.76 8.97
N ALA A 120 -7.16 -6.88 8.18
CA ALA A 120 -8.40 -6.14 8.38
C ALA A 120 -8.99 -6.39 9.77
N LYS A 121 -9.01 -7.64 10.21
CA LYS A 121 -9.51 -8.02 11.54
C LYS A 121 -8.68 -7.44 12.69
N LYS A 122 -7.36 -7.29 12.48
CA LYS A 122 -6.44 -6.82 13.51
C LYS A 122 -6.35 -5.30 13.60
N VAL A 123 -6.37 -4.58 12.46
CA VAL A 123 -6.01 -3.15 12.43
C VAL A 123 -7.00 -2.26 11.68
N SER A 124 -8.22 -2.71 11.42
CA SER A 124 -9.20 -2.01 10.58
C SER A 124 -9.32 -0.49 10.79
N PRO A 125 -9.29 0.06 11.99
CA PRO A 125 -9.43 1.50 12.17
C PRO A 125 -8.28 2.31 11.55
N LYS A 126 -7.07 1.73 11.41
CA LYS A 126 -5.89 2.41 10.83
C LYS A 126 -5.49 1.87 9.46
N LEU A 127 -6.25 0.92 8.93
CA LEU A 127 -5.94 0.28 7.64
C LEU A 127 -6.37 1.12 6.46
N ILE A 128 -5.51 1.19 5.45
CA ILE A 128 -5.85 1.58 4.08
C ILE A 128 -5.31 0.48 3.17
N SER A 129 -6.18 -0.17 2.40
CA SER A 129 -5.83 -1.36 1.63
C SER A 129 -6.01 -1.12 0.13
N SER A 130 -4.99 -1.45 -0.64
CA SER A 130 -5.09 -1.55 -2.09
C SER A 130 -5.71 -2.90 -2.47
N THR A 131 -6.71 -2.89 -3.35
CA THR A 131 -7.25 -4.11 -3.95
C THR A 131 -6.43 -4.54 -5.19
N GLY A 132 -7.01 -5.29 -6.12
CA GLY A 132 -6.32 -5.78 -7.30
C GLY A 132 -6.09 -4.71 -8.37
N SER A 133 -4.83 -4.36 -8.66
CA SER A 133 -4.43 -3.43 -9.71
C SER A 133 -4.11 -4.12 -11.05
N ALA A 134 -3.99 -5.45 -11.08
CA ALA A 134 -3.68 -6.23 -12.28
C ALA A 134 -4.83 -6.26 -13.28
N ARG A 135 -4.50 -6.48 -14.56
CA ARG A 135 -5.44 -6.63 -15.69
C ARG A 135 -6.26 -5.38 -16.00
N LYS A 136 -5.79 -4.20 -15.60
CA LYS A 136 -6.44 -2.89 -15.79
C LYS A 136 -5.50 -1.97 -16.57
N CYS A 137 -6.07 -1.02 -17.32
CA CYS A 137 -5.33 -0.10 -18.19
C CYS A 137 -5.67 1.37 -17.94
N ASP A 138 -6.76 1.67 -17.23
CA ASP A 138 -7.25 3.02 -17.04
C ASP A 138 -7.08 3.49 -15.59
N PRO A 139 -6.04 4.29 -15.27
CA PRO A 139 -5.82 4.80 -13.94
C PRO A 139 -6.89 5.81 -13.49
N THR A 140 -7.66 6.41 -14.41
CA THR A 140 -8.70 7.38 -14.07
C THR A 140 -9.93 6.74 -13.41
N LYS A 141 -10.04 5.41 -13.48
CA LYS A 141 -11.10 4.62 -12.84
C LYS A 141 -10.73 4.14 -11.42
N ILE A 142 -9.63 4.63 -10.87
CA ILE A 142 -9.28 4.31 -9.49
C ILE A 142 -10.16 5.13 -8.55
N GLU A 143 -10.79 4.42 -7.62
CA GLU A 143 -11.69 5.00 -6.62
C GLU A 143 -11.26 4.61 -5.21
N VAL A 144 -11.73 5.41 -4.24
CA VAL A 144 -11.51 5.19 -2.81
C VAL A 144 -12.87 5.12 -2.12
N ALA A 145 -13.11 4.04 -1.39
CA ALA A 145 -14.33 3.88 -0.61
C ALA A 145 -14.11 2.96 0.59
N SER A 146 -15.07 2.90 1.52
CA SER A 146 -15.19 1.79 2.46
C SER A 146 -15.17 0.47 1.69
N ILE A 147 -14.50 -0.54 2.23
CA ILE A 147 -14.47 -1.87 1.61
C ILE A 147 -15.88 -2.37 1.28
N TRP A 148 -16.87 -2.05 2.10
CA TRP A 148 -18.25 -2.47 1.91
C TRP A 148 -18.97 -1.78 0.75
N LYS A 149 -18.48 -0.61 0.33
CA LYS A 149 -19.03 0.20 -0.78
C LYS A 149 -18.31 -0.02 -2.11
N THR A 150 -17.26 -0.85 -2.15
CA THR A 150 -16.55 -1.17 -3.41
C THR A 150 -17.46 -1.96 -4.35
N TYR A 151 -17.31 -1.75 -5.65
CA TYR A 151 -18.08 -2.40 -6.73
C TYR A 151 -17.21 -2.66 -7.95
N GLY A 152 -17.67 -3.49 -8.88
CA GLY A 152 -16.99 -3.75 -10.16
C GLY A 152 -15.64 -4.48 -10.08
N ASP A 153 -15.00 -4.51 -8.93
CA ASP A 153 -13.69 -5.14 -8.70
C ASP A 153 -13.85 -6.58 -8.18
N PRO A 154 -13.44 -7.61 -8.95
CA PRO A 154 -13.56 -9.01 -8.51
C PRO A 154 -12.71 -9.34 -7.28
N PHE A 155 -11.54 -8.69 -7.12
CA PHE A 155 -10.67 -8.91 -5.97
C PHE A 155 -11.29 -8.34 -4.69
N ALA A 156 -11.80 -7.10 -4.74
CA ALA A 156 -12.55 -6.52 -3.63
C ALA A 156 -13.81 -7.32 -3.28
N LYS A 157 -14.52 -7.85 -4.30
CA LYS A 157 -15.67 -8.76 -4.08
C LYS A 157 -15.27 -10.00 -3.28
N LYS A 158 -14.12 -10.61 -3.60
CA LYS A 158 -13.60 -11.78 -2.89
C LYS A 158 -13.25 -11.42 -1.44
N ILE A 159 -12.57 -10.28 -1.21
CA ILE A 159 -12.25 -9.80 0.13
C ILE A 159 -13.54 -9.62 0.95
N ARG A 160 -14.56 -8.91 0.42
CA ARG A 160 -15.84 -8.72 1.13
C ARG A 160 -16.54 -10.03 1.47
N TYR A 161 -16.47 -11.00 0.56
CA TYR A 161 -17.07 -12.33 0.79
C TYR A 161 -16.39 -13.03 1.96
N GLU A 162 -15.06 -13.09 1.99
CA GLU A 162 -14.31 -13.75 3.07
C GLU A 162 -14.49 -13.01 4.41
N LEU A 163 -14.46 -11.67 4.41
CA LEU A 163 -14.71 -10.87 5.62
C LEU A 163 -16.09 -11.14 6.21
N LYS A 164 -17.15 -11.22 5.37
CA LYS A 164 -18.50 -11.57 5.83
C LYS A 164 -18.58 -12.99 6.39
N LYS A 165 -17.96 -13.95 5.71
CA LYS A 165 -17.88 -15.34 6.16
C LYS A 165 -17.22 -15.46 7.53
N ASP A 166 -16.20 -14.64 7.80
CA ASP A 166 -15.48 -14.60 9.07
C ASP A 166 -16.15 -13.72 10.14
N GLY A 167 -17.35 -13.19 9.89
CA GLY A 167 -18.11 -12.37 10.84
C GLY A 167 -17.49 -11.01 11.13
N PHE A 168 -16.65 -10.48 10.24
CA PHE A 168 -16.03 -9.17 10.40
C PHE A 168 -17.06 -8.05 10.27
N SER A 169 -17.19 -7.21 11.31
CA SER A 169 -18.11 -6.07 11.36
C SER A 169 -17.40 -4.70 11.29
N GLY A 170 -16.07 -4.68 11.22
CA GLY A 170 -15.29 -3.46 11.08
C GLY A 170 -15.35 -2.87 9.67
N ASP A 171 -14.61 -1.77 9.47
CA ASP A 171 -14.50 -1.11 8.18
C ASP A 171 -13.09 -0.55 7.97
N PHE A 172 -12.70 -0.37 6.71
CA PHE A 172 -11.45 0.28 6.32
C PHE A 172 -11.57 0.89 4.92
N LEU A 173 -10.67 1.83 4.59
CA LEU A 173 -10.59 2.39 3.26
C LEU A 173 -9.94 1.42 2.29
N ALA A 174 -10.61 1.18 1.17
CA ALA A 174 -10.11 0.38 0.06
C ALA A 174 -9.88 1.28 -1.16
N ILE A 175 -8.71 1.11 -1.79
CA ILE A 175 -8.40 1.68 -3.10
C ILE A 175 -8.67 0.58 -4.12
N PHE A 176 -9.58 0.83 -5.03
CA PHE A 176 -10.06 -0.16 -5.99
C PHE A 176 -10.30 0.47 -7.36
N SER A 177 -10.52 -0.35 -8.36
CA SER A 177 -10.98 0.14 -9.67
C SER A 177 -12.08 -0.78 -10.19
N PRO A 178 -13.25 -0.25 -10.57
CA PRO A 178 -14.34 -1.00 -11.16
C PRO A 178 -14.07 -1.40 -12.62
N GLU A 179 -12.91 -1.03 -13.18
CA GLU A 179 -12.55 -1.43 -14.53
C GLU A 179 -12.55 -2.95 -14.68
N SER A 180 -13.28 -3.43 -15.69
CA SER A 180 -13.29 -4.86 -16.02
C SER A 180 -11.92 -5.34 -16.46
N PRO A 181 -11.50 -6.56 -16.06
CA PRO A 181 -10.24 -7.16 -16.51
C PRO A 181 -10.11 -7.18 -18.02
N LYS A 182 -8.98 -6.70 -18.56
CA LYS A 182 -8.70 -6.63 -20.01
C LYS A 182 -8.12 -7.91 -20.59
N CYS A 183 -7.62 -8.81 -19.75
CA CYS A 183 -6.99 -10.07 -20.18
C CYS A 183 -7.26 -11.18 -19.16
N LYS A 184 -6.98 -12.43 -19.56
CA LYS A 184 -7.11 -13.60 -18.67
C LYS A 184 -5.87 -13.74 -17.77
N ASP A 185 -4.69 -13.49 -18.32
CA ASP A 185 -3.42 -13.60 -17.63
C ASP A 185 -3.20 -12.44 -16.64
N MET A 186 -2.21 -12.60 -15.75
CA MET A 186 -1.87 -11.60 -14.73
C MET A 186 -1.03 -10.44 -15.32
N GLY A 187 -1.55 -9.80 -16.37
CA GLY A 187 -0.93 -8.62 -16.96
C GLY A 187 -0.93 -7.43 -16.00
N SER A 188 0.11 -6.60 -16.07
CA SER A 188 0.23 -5.38 -15.25
C SER A 188 0.76 -4.22 -16.08
N PHE A 189 0.24 -3.04 -15.80
CA PHE A 189 0.65 -1.78 -16.41
C PHE A 189 1.02 -0.77 -15.33
N VAL A 190 2.24 -0.21 -15.42
CA VAL A 190 2.77 0.72 -14.39
C VAL A 190 1.87 1.92 -14.18
N GLY A 191 1.22 2.45 -15.23
CA GLY A 191 0.30 3.57 -15.11
C GLY A 191 -0.86 3.31 -14.15
N VAL A 192 -1.30 2.04 -14.03
CA VAL A 192 -2.33 1.66 -13.07
C VAL A 192 -1.73 1.30 -11.72
N THR A 193 -0.72 0.42 -11.66
CA THR A 193 -0.12 0.01 -10.37
C THR A 193 0.50 1.19 -9.64
N GLY A 194 1.19 2.08 -10.35
CA GLY A 194 1.75 3.31 -9.79
C GLY A 194 0.66 4.26 -9.28
N ALA A 195 -0.41 4.46 -10.05
CA ALA A 195 -1.53 5.30 -9.63
C ALA A 195 -2.23 4.76 -8.37
N PHE A 196 -2.39 3.43 -8.23
CA PHE A 196 -2.85 2.82 -6.97
C PHE A 196 -1.91 3.17 -5.81
N GLY A 197 -0.59 3.09 -6.00
CA GLY A 197 0.41 3.45 -4.99
C GLY A 197 0.36 4.93 -4.59
N LEU A 198 0.26 5.83 -5.57
CA LEU A 198 0.12 7.28 -5.33
C LEU A 198 -1.19 7.61 -4.60
N THR A 199 -2.29 6.93 -4.96
CA THR A 199 -3.58 7.09 -4.27
C THR A 199 -3.50 6.58 -2.83
N LEU A 200 -2.83 5.44 -2.59
CA LEU A 200 -2.61 4.89 -1.25
C LEU A 200 -1.85 5.89 -0.36
N CYS A 201 -0.80 6.51 -0.88
CA CYS A 201 -0.08 7.59 -0.21
C CYS A 201 -0.98 8.81 0.06
N SER A 202 -1.77 9.25 -0.93
CA SER A 202 -2.67 10.39 -0.78
C SER A 202 -3.68 10.18 0.34
N GLU A 203 -4.29 9.01 0.43
CA GLU A 203 -5.25 8.69 1.49
C GLU A 203 -4.56 8.58 2.87
N ALA A 204 -3.31 8.10 2.92
CA ALA A 204 -2.53 8.14 4.15
C ALA A 204 -2.31 9.58 4.63
N ILE A 205 -1.87 10.47 3.75
CA ILE A 205 -1.68 11.90 4.08
C ILE A 205 -3.00 12.54 4.54
N LYS A 206 -4.11 12.34 3.83
CA LYS A 206 -5.43 12.85 4.26
C LYS A 206 -5.81 12.37 5.64
N LYS A 207 -5.59 11.09 5.95
CA LYS A 207 -5.88 10.49 7.25
C LYS A 207 -5.00 11.07 8.37
N ILE A 208 -3.74 11.39 8.09
CA ILE A 208 -2.84 12.08 9.03
C ILE A 208 -3.37 13.48 9.33
N LEU A 209 -3.76 14.22 8.30
CA LEU A 209 -4.20 15.60 8.41
C LEU A 209 -5.59 15.74 9.07
N SER A 210 -6.39 14.67 9.10
CA SER A 210 -7.72 14.67 9.75
C SER A 210 -7.67 14.38 11.26
N LYS A 211 -6.49 14.07 11.81
CA LYS A 211 -6.22 13.97 13.26
C LYS A 211 -5.78 15.33 13.78
#